data_ac2a8f9e379652b2a647437138f8e0e9
#
_entry.id   ac2a8f9e379652b2a647437138f8e0e9
#
_cell.length_a   1.000
_cell.length_b   1.000
_cell.length_c   1.000
_cell.angle_alpha   90.00
_cell.angle_beta   90.00
_cell.angle_gamma   90.00
#
_symmetry.space_group_name_H-M   'P 1'
#
loop_
_entity.id
_entity.type
_entity.pdbx_description
1 polymer ?
#
loop_
_entity_poly.entity_id
_entity_poly.type
_entity_poly.pdbx_seq_one_letter_code
_entity_poly.pdbx_strand_id
1 'polypeptide(L)'
;MNKWKMKALNDGKAEIFIYSDIGYDWWEDKSTAQLFAEELKNLGDISSIDLHINSNGGDVFDGQAIHSLIKNHKGFVTAYIDGLAASIATVIAMGADKVIMPKNAMMMIHNAWTGLYGNANDLRKMADDLDHINDTIVNTYLAKVKDKTDEATIRELMDKESWLNAEECLSLGL
;
A
#
# COMPACT_ATOMS: atom_id res chain seq x y z
N MET A 1 -0.74 19.70 -6.62
CA MET A 1 -1.05 18.71 -7.67
C MET A 1 -1.58 17.48 -6.95
N ASN A 2 -2.83 17.07 -7.18
CA ASN A 2 -3.43 15.95 -6.41
C ASN A 2 -2.60 14.68 -6.59
N LYS A 3 -2.27 14.04 -5.47
CA LYS A 3 -1.45 12.81 -5.43
C LYS A 3 -2.19 11.57 -5.94
N TRP A 4 -3.49 11.68 -6.08
CA TRP A 4 -4.39 10.67 -6.68
C TRP A 4 -5.52 11.36 -7.43
N LYS A 5 -6.32 10.58 -8.12
CA LYS A 5 -7.52 11.02 -8.80
C LYS A 5 -8.61 9.99 -8.54
N MET A 6 -9.76 10.45 -8.05
CA MET A 6 -10.95 9.63 -7.90
C MET A 6 -12.05 10.09 -8.84
N LYS A 7 -12.75 9.14 -9.42
CA LYS A 7 -13.85 9.41 -10.37
C LYS A 7 -14.96 8.40 -10.18
N ALA A 8 -16.15 8.87 -9.83
CA ALA A 8 -17.34 8.07 -9.92
C ALA A 8 -17.70 7.85 -11.41
N LEU A 9 -18.02 6.62 -11.74
CA LEU A 9 -18.53 6.20 -13.04
C LEU A 9 -20.03 5.91 -12.95
N ASN A 10 -20.65 5.48 -14.07
CA ASN A 10 -22.01 5.02 -14.05
C ASN A 10 -22.14 3.68 -13.31
N ASP A 11 -23.35 3.33 -12.90
CA ASP A 11 -23.71 2.04 -12.30
C ASP A 11 -22.98 1.69 -10.99
N GLY A 12 -22.70 2.70 -10.16
CA GLY A 12 -22.09 2.49 -8.85
C GLY A 12 -20.64 2.03 -8.90
N LYS A 13 -19.92 2.35 -9.96
CA LYS A 13 -18.49 2.08 -10.11
C LYS A 13 -17.66 3.32 -9.87
N ALA A 14 -16.40 3.13 -9.43
CA ALA A 14 -15.43 4.20 -9.35
C ALA A 14 -14.04 3.75 -9.83
N GLU A 15 -13.27 4.70 -10.35
CA GLU A 15 -11.83 4.56 -10.60
C GLU A 15 -11.06 5.44 -9.64
N ILE A 16 -9.99 4.86 -9.05
CA ILE A 16 -9.06 5.56 -8.18
C ILE A 16 -7.65 5.35 -8.72
N PHE A 17 -6.89 6.43 -8.91
CA PHE A 17 -5.52 6.39 -9.40
C PHE A 17 -4.58 6.92 -8.32
N ILE A 18 -3.64 6.10 -7.85
CA ILE A 18 -2.53 6.46 -6.96
C ILE A 18 -1.24 6.42 -7.80
N TYR A 19 -0.91 7.57 -8.44
CA TYR A 19 0.22 7.70 -9.37
C TYR A 19 1.30 8.65 -8.82
N SER A 20 1.47 8.66 -7.51
CA SER A 20 2.45 9.52 -6.83
C SER A 20 2.91 8.88 -5.53
N ASP A 21 3.87 9.53 -4.87
CA ASP A 21 4.31 9.15 -3.55
C ASP A 21 3.23 9.41 -2.49
N ILE A 22 3.18 8.56 -1.47
CA ILE A 22 2.25 8.62 -0.35
C ILE A 22 2.92 9.43 0.76
N GLY A 23 2.16 10.33 1.41
CA GLY A 23 2.68 11.13 2.51
C GLY A 23 2.05 12.51 2.59
N TYR A 24 2.61 13.35 3.45
CA TYR A 24 2.08 14.66 3.76
C TYR A 24 2.05 15.59 2.53
N ASP A 25 0.94 16.29 2.32
CA ASP A 25 0.84 17.33 1.31
C ASP A 25 1.05 18.71 1.97
N TRP A 26 2.23 19.28 1.77
CA TRP A 26 2.63 20.57 2.34
C TRP A 26 1.77 21.76 1.88
N TRP A 27 1.07 21.61 0.75
CA TRP A 27 0.24 22.66 0.19
C TRP A 27 -1.19 22.67 0.77
N GLU A 28 -1.67 21.49 1.16
CA GLU A 28 -3.04 21.32 1.66
C GLU A 28 -3.11 21.20 3.19
N ASP A 29 -1.94 21.15 3.87
CA ASP A 29 -1.83 20.97 5.32
C ASP A 29 -2.64 19.75 5.85
N LYS A 30 -2.67 18.68 5.03
CA LYS A 30 -3.36 17.44 5.34
C LYS A 30 -2.50 16.24 4.99
N SER A 31 -2.69 15.13 5.71
CA SER A 31 -2.08 13.87 5.33
C SER A 31 -2.77 13.28 4.09
N THR A 32 -2.02 12.46 3.35
CA THR A 32 -2.53 11.73 2.19
C THR A 32 -3.76 10.89 2.57
N ALA A 33 -3.73 10.21 3.72
CA ALA A 33 -4.84 9.39 4.18
C ALA A 33 -6.10 10.19 4.50
N GLN A 34 -5.97 11.39 5.06
CA GLN A 34 -7.12 12.26 5.35
C GLN A 34 -7.83 12.69 4.06
N LEU A 35 -7.07 13.18 3.10
CA LEU A 35 -7.61 13.59 1.80
C LEU A 35 -8.25 12.40 1.07
N PHE A 36 -7.58 11.24 1.09
CA PHE A 36 -8.10 10.01 0.50
C PHE A 36 -9.45 9.61 1.11
N ALA A 37 -9.56 9.65 2.44
CA ALA A 37 -10.80 9.32 3.15
C ALA A 37 -11.95 10.27 2.80
N GLU A 38 -11.67 11.59 2.72
CA GLU A 38 -12.65 12.61 2.34
C GLU A 38 -13.16 12.39 0.91
N GLU A 39 -12.25 12.16 -0.05
CA GLU A 39 -12.62 11.94 -1.45
C GLU A 39 -13.36 10.61 -1.64
N LEU A 40 -12.90 9.53 -0.99
CA LEU A 40 -13.58 8.22 -1.03
C LEU A 40 -15.03 8.34 -0.52
N LYS A 41 -15.24 9.08 0.57
CA LYS A 41 -16.59 9.35 1.11
C LYS A 41 -17.45 10.16 0.13
N ASN A 42 -16.86 11.10 -0.59
CA ASN A 42 -17.56 11.94 -1.56
C ASN A 42 -18.00 11.18 -2.83
N LEU A 43 -17.42 10.01 -3.11
CA LEU A 43 -17.88 9.14 -4.20
C LEU A 43 -19.30 8.60 -3.96
N GLY A 44 -19.79 8.57 -2.70
CA GLY A 44 -21.11 8.05 -2.35
C GLY A 44 -21.16 6.52 -2.31
N ASP A 45 -22.32 5.95 -2.64
CA ASP A 45 -22.54 4.50 -2.60
C ASP A 45 -21.93 3.85 -3.86
N ILE A 46 -20.71 3.32 -3.71
CA ILE A 46 -19.97 2.63 -4.76
C ILE A 46 -19.96 1.12 -4.48
N SER A 47 -20.37 0.34 -5.48
CA SER A 47 -20.41 -1.12 -5.41
C SER A 47 -19.12 -1.80 -5.89
N SER A 48 -18.32 -1.10 -6.72
CA SER A 48 -17.01 -1.60 -7.16
C SER A 48 -16.02 -0.47 -7.41
N ILE A 49 -14.75 -0.71 -7.08
CA ILE A 49 -13.64 0.21 -7.29
C ILE A 49 -12.55 -0.48 -8.10
N ASP A 50 -12.13 0.18 -9.18
CA ASP A 50 -10.90 -0.11 -9.88
C ASP A 50 -9.81 0.83 -9.35
N LEU A 51 -8.87 0.25 -8.55
CA LEU A 51 -7.78 0.98 -7.91
C LEU A 51 -6.49 0.79 -8.70
N HIS A 52 -6.08 1.82 -9.42
CA HIS A 52 -4.88 1.86 -10.24
C HIS A 52 -3.68 2.38 -9.44
N ILE A 53 -2.58 1.62 -9.41
CA ILE A 53 -1.39 1.93 -8.63
C ILE A 53 -0.17 2.02 -9.53
N ASN A 54 0.53 3.18 -9.45
CA ASN A 54 1.87 3.38 -9.99
C ASN A 54 2.63 4.33 -9.04
N SER A 55 3.22 3.76 -7.98
CA SER A 55 3.75 4.54 -6.85
C SER A 55 5.02 3.90 -6.27
N ASN A 56 5.98 4.76 -5.88
CA ASN A 56 7.18 4.34 -5.15
C ASN A 56 6.90 4.05 -3.65
N GLY A 57 5.71 4.35 -3.15
CA GLY A 57 5.39 4.26 -1.74
C GLY A 57 5.51 5.61 -1.02
N GLY A 58 5.99 5.62 0.22
CA GLY A 58 6.15 6.82 1.03
C GLY A 58 5.84 6.61 2.51
N ASP A 59 5.01 7.47 3.11
CA ASP A 59 4.67 7.40 4.53
C ASP A 59 3.90 6.12 4.88
N VAL A 60 4.45 5.36 5.84
CA VAL A 60 3.92 4.06 6.24
C VAL A 60 2.55 4.18 6.87
N PHE A 61 2.34 5.16 7.74
CA PHE A 61 1.08 5.28 8.50
C PHE A 61 -0.06 5.77 7.60
N ASP A 62 0.22 6.69 6.69
CA ASP A 62 -0.74 7.10 5.67
C ASP A 62 -1.11 5.92 4.75
N GLY A 63 -0.12 5.14 4.32
CA GLY A 63 -0.38 3.97 3.49
C GLY A 63 -1.18 2.88 4.20
N GLN A 64 -0.90 2.61 5.48
CA GLN A 64 -1.70 1.68 6.29
C GLN A 64 -3.14 2.17 6.52
N ALA A 65 -3.33 3.48 6.69
CA ALA A 65 -4.66 4.05 6.81
C ALA A 65 -5.45 3.91 5.50
N ILE A 66 -4.81 4.16 4.34
CA ILE A 66 -5.42 3.95 3.02
C ILE A 66 -5.74 2.46 2.81
N HIS A 67 -4.80 1.54 3.15
CA HIS A 67 -5.07 0.10 3.14
C HIS A 67 -6.35 -0.24 3.90
N SER A 68 -6.49 0.29 5.11
CA SER A 68 -7.65 0.04 5.96
C SER A 68 -8.94 0.59 5.36
N LEU A 69 -8.90 1.74 4.72
CA LEU A 69 -10.05 2.32 4.01
C LEU A 69 -10.47 1.44 2.83
N ILE A 70 -9.53 0.96 2.04
CA ILE A 70 -9.77 0.03 0.92
C ILE A 70 -10.32 -1.31 1.43
N LYS A 71 -9.67 -1.90 2.43
CA LYS A 71 -10.04 -3.21 3.01
C LYS A 71 -11.44 -3.23 3.60
N ASN A 72 -11.86 -2.12 4.23
CA ASN A 72 -13.17 -2.00 4.87
C ASN A 72 -14.25 -1.41 3.94
N HIS A 73 -13.93 -1.14 2.68
CA HIS A 73 -14.91 -0.66 1.72
C HIS A 73 -15.97 -1.73 1.46
N LYS A 74 -17.24 -1.32 1.33
CA LYS A 74 -18.38 -2.27 1.15
C LYS A 74 -18.41 -2.87 -0.27
N GLY A 75 -17.96 -2.10 -1.26
CA GLY A 75 -17.91 -2.53 -2.66
C GLY A 75 -16.67 -3.37 -2.94
N PHE A 76 -16.72 -4.18 -3.99
CA PHE A 76 -15.60 -5.02 -4.43
C PHE A 76 -14.46 -4.16 -5.00
N VAL A 77 -13.24 -4.31 -4.48
CA VAL A 77 -12.08 -3.55 -4.92
C VAL A 77 -11.12 -4.43 -5.70
N THR A 78 -10.79 -3.99 -6.93
CA THR A 78 -9.73 -4.58 -7.75
C THR A 78 -8.56 -3.61 -7.83
N ALA A 79 -7.38 -4.00 -7.34
CA ALA A 79 -6.15 -3.24 -7.52
C ALA A 79 -5.45 -3.67 -8.83
N TYR A 80 -5.09 -2.68 -9.64
CA TYR A 80 -4.29 -2.84 -10.86
C TYR A 80 -2.92 -2.23 -10.65
N ILE A 81 -1.86 -3.02 -10.78
CA ILE A 81 -0.48 -2.54 -10.72
C ILE A 81 -0.09 -2.14 -12.13
N ASP A 82 -0.24 -0.85 -12.47
CA ASP A 82 -0.10 -0.39 -13.86
C ASP A 82 1.37 -0.31 -14.33
N GLY A 83 2.30 -0.11 -13.39
CA GLY A 83 3.74 -0.12 -13.68
C GLY A 83 4.55 -0.57 -12.46
N LEU A 84 4.36 0.12 -11.34
CA LEU A 84 5.08 -0.13 -10.10
C LEU A 84 4.17 0.00 -8.88
N ALA A 85 4.24 -0.97 -7.98
CA ALA A 85 3.86 -0.78 -6.59
C ALA A 85 5.07 -1.08 -5.72
N ALA A 86 5.67 -0.04 -5.10
CA ALA A 86 6.83 -0.21 -4.24
C ALA A 86 6.53 0.19 -2.80
N SER A 87 7.21 -0.48 -1.85
CA SER A 87 7.14 -0.12 -0.44
C SER A 87 5.68 -0.13 0.07
N ILE A 88 5.25 0.91 0.76
CA ILE A 88 3.89 0.98 1.33
C ILE A 88 2.76 0.96 0.28
N ALA A 89 3.05 1.24 -1.00
CA ALA A 89 2.06 1.10 -2.07
C ALA A 89 1.65 -0.37 -2.30
N THR A 90 2.54 -1.33 -2.03
CA THR A 90 2.19 -2.76 -2.05
C THR A 90 1.22 -3.12 -0.95
N VAL A 91 1.41 -2.55 0.25
CA VAL A 91 0.49 -2.73 1.40
C VAL A 91 -0.90 -2.21 1.05
N ILE A 92 -1.01 -1.06 0.39
CA ILE A 92 -2.30 -0.54 -0.11
C ILE A 92 -2.95 -1.54 -1.06
N ALA A 93 -2.18 -2.09 -2.02
CA ALA A 93 -2.68 -3.09 -2.97
C ALA A 93 -3.24 -4.34 -2.26
N MET A 94 -2.63 -4.76 -1.13
CA MET A 94 -3.10 -5.91 -0.34
C MET A 94 -4.46 -5.66 0.32
N GLY A 95 -4.91 -4.44 0.45
CA GLY A 95 -6.25 -4.09 0.92
C GLY A 95 -7.37 -4.49 -0.05
N ALA A 96 -7.07 -4.58 -1.34
CA ALA A 96 -8.05 -4.93 -2.37
C ALA A 96 -8.47 -6.42 -2.29
N ASP A 97 -9.70 -6.72 -2.76
CA ASP A 97 -10.20 -8.09 -2.85
C ASP A 97 -9.40 -8.88 -3.91
N LYS A 98 -9.07 -8.23 -5.02
CA LYS A 98 -8.31 -8.80 -6.13
C LYS A 98 -7.16 -7.88 -6.52
N VAL A 99 -5.99 -8.49 -6.83
CA VAL A 99 -4.85 -7.77 -7.41
C VAL A 99 -4.62 -8.29 -8.83
N ILE A 100 -4.44 -7.38 -9.77
CA ILE A 100 -4.10 -7.67 -11.17
C ILE A 100 -2.79 -6.97 -11.48
N MET A 101 -1.80 -7.76 -11.90
CA MET A 101 -0.47 -7.26 -12.24
C MET A 101 -0.06 -7.78 -13.62
N PRO A 102 0.13 -6.91 -14.63
CA PRO A 102 0.61 -7.30 -15.93
C PRO A 102 2.09 -7.69 -15.88
N LYS A 103 2.56 -8.49 -16.84
CA LYS A 103 3.94 -9.01 -16.87
C LYS A 103 5.03 -7.94 -16.96
N ASN A 104 4.68 -6.72 -17.37
CA ASN A 104 5.59 -5.57 -17.46
C ASN A 104 5.58 -4.69 -16.21
N ALA A 105 4.81 -5.03 -15.17
CA ALA A 105 4.80 -4.34 -13.89
C ALA A 105 5.69 -5.04 -12.86
N MET A 106 6.05 -4.29 -11.81
CA MET A 106 6.87 -4.77 -10.70
C MET A 106 6.22 -4.43 -9.36
N MET A 107 6.44 -5.29 -8.38
CA MET A 107 6.28 -4.95 -6.96
C MET A 107 7.65 -4.93 -6.29
N MET A 108 7.85 -4.03 -5.31
CA MET A 108 9.01 -4.03 -4.43
C MET A 108 8.58 -4.00 -2.98
N ILE A 109 9.06 -4.97 -2.21
CA ILE A 109 8.81 -5.08 -0.78
C ILE A 109 10.11 -4.97 0.01
N HIS A 110 10.07 -4.20 1.08
CA HIS A 110 11.22 -3.98 1.97
C HIS A 110 10.78 -3.59 3.38
N ASN A 111 11.72 -3.57 4.30
CA ASN A 111 11.50 -3.06 5.64
C ASN A 111 11.30 -1.54 5.64
N ALA A 112 10.51 -1.05 6.59
CA ALA A 112 10.40 0.38 6.84
C ALA A 112 11.76 0.97 7.23
N TRP A 113 12.03 2.19 6.77
CA TRP A 113 13.28 2.88 7.08
C TRP A 113 13.02 4.34 7.46
N THR A 114 13.93 4.93 8.19
CA THR A 114 13.89 6.35 8.55
C THR A 114 15.29 6.92 8.69
N GLY A 115 15.41 8.26 8.69
CA GLY A 115 16.62 8.98 9.05
C GLY A 115 16.49 9.59 10.44
N LEU A 116 17.45 9.34 11.34
CA LEU A 116 17.46 9.89 12.69
C LEU A 116 18.88 10.29 13.11
N TYR A 117 18.98 11.44 13.77
CA TYR A 117 20.16 11.88 14.49
C TYR A 117 19.83 11.89 15.98
N GLY A 118 20.66 11.22 16.79
CA GLY A 118 20.45 11.13 18.22
C GLY A 118 21.58 10.41 18.94
N ASN A 119 21.46 10.26 20.25
CA ASN A 119 22.39 9.47 21.04
C ASN A 119 22.09 7.96 20.89
N ALA A 120 22.93 7.11 21.50
CA ALA A 120 22.81 5.66 21.36
C ALA A 120 21.45 5.10 21.83
N ASN A 121 20.81 5.72 22.82
CA ASN A 121 19.50 5.27 23.31
C ASN A 121 18.39 5.65 22.31
N ASP A 122 18.46 6.85 21.71
CA ASP A 122 17.51 7.30 20.71
C ASP A 122 17.57 6.38 19.48
N LEU A 123 18.79 6.02 19.03
CA LEU A 123 18.98 5.12 17.89
C LEU A 123 18.45 3.72 18.16
N ARG A 124 18.70 3.14 19.36
CA ARG A 124 18.16 1.82 19.71
C ARG A 124 16.63 1.84 19.76
N LYS A 125 16.07 2.88 20.43
CA LYS A 125 14.61 3.02 20.48
C LYS A 125 14.00 3.10 19.09
N MET A 126 14.61 3.84 18.17
CA MET A 126 14.10 3.93 16.78
C MET A 126 14.19 2.58 16.06
N ALA A 127 15.26 1.80 16.30
CA ALA A 127 15.38 0.46 15.74
C ALA A 127 14.23 -0.44 16.24
N ASP A 128 13.95 -0.43 17.54
CA ASP A 128 12.83 -1.19 18.13
C ASP A 128 11.48 -0.72 17.55
N ASP A 129 11.27 0.59 17.37
CA ASP A 129 10.05 1.14 16.78
C ASP A 129 9.88 0.68 15.29
N LEU A 130 10.98 0.62 14.51
CA LEU A 130 10.96 0.11 13.13
C LEU A 130 10.64 -1.38 13.07
N ASP A 131 11.16 -2.19 14.02
CA ASP A 131 10.81 -3.61 14.10
C ASP A 131 9.29 -3.81 14.32
N HIS A 132 8.68 -3.02 15.23
CA HIS A 132 7.22 -3.05 15.43
C HIS A 132 6.45 -2.62 14.18
N ILE A 133 6.93 -1.61 13.45
CA ILE A 133 6.32 -1.18 12.18
C ILE A 133 6.40 -2.32 11.16
N ASN A 134 7.56 -2.98 11.02
CA ASN A 134 7.76 -4.11 10.13
C ASN A 134 6.82 -5.27 10.45
N ASP A 135 6.60 -5.57 11.73
CA ASP A 135 5.64 -6.60 12.16
C ASP A 135 4.22 -6.31 11.64
N THR A 136 3.78 -5.04 11.66
CA THR A 136 2.46 -4.67 11.11
C THR A 136 2.38 -4.85 9.60
N ILE A 137 3.47 -4.54 8.87
CA ILE A 137 3.57 -4.73 7.42
C ILE A 137 3.54 -6.22 7.08
N VAL A 138 4.34 -7.04 7.78
CA VAL A 138 4.35 -8.50 7.62
C VAL A 138 2.96 -9.09 7.83
N ASN A 139 2.27 -8.68 8.89
CA ASN A 139 0.90 -9.13 9.17
C ASN A 139 -0.07 -8.81 8.01
N THR A 140 0.10 -7.68 7.34
CA THR A 140 -0.71 -7.32 6.17
C THR A 140 -0.47 -8.26 5.00
N TYR A 141 0.80 -8.59 4.71
CA TYR A 141 1.11 -9.57 3.67
C TYR A 141 0.58 -10.95 4.01
N LEU A 142 0.79 -11.42 5.25
CA LEU A 142 0.30 -12.73 5.70
C LEU A 142 -1.22 -12.86 5.57
N ALA A 143 -1.97 -11.80 5.89
CA ALA A 143 -3.41 -11.79 5.71
C ALA A 143 -3.83 -11.93 4.23
N LYS A 144 -2.99 -11.49 3.29
CA LYS A 144 -3.23 -11.59 1.84
C LYS A 144 -2.83 -12.95 1.29
N VAL A 145 -1.59 -13.38 1.57
CA VAL A 145 -1.01 -14.61 0.99
C VAL A 145 -1.64 -15.88 1.56
N LYS A 146 -2.25 -15.81 2.75
CA LYS A 146 -2.86 -16.95 3.45
C LYS A 146 -1.85 -18.09 3.62
N ASP A 147 -2.17 -19.29 3.10
CA ASP A 147 -1.35 -20.49 3.24
C ASP A 147 -0.31 -20.66 2.13
N LYS A 148 -0.17 -19.71 1.20
CA LYS A 148 0.77 -19.82 0.08
C LYS A 148 2.21 -19.49 0.46
N THR A 149 2.39 -18.62 1.46
CA THR A 149 3.72 -18.15 1.87
C THR A 149 3.73 -17.99 3.39
N ASP A 150 4.81 -18.40 4.04
CA ASP A 150 5.01 -18.27 5.47
C ASP A 150 5.65 -16.92 5.87
N GLU A 151 5.62 -16.63 7.17
CA GLU A 151 6.17 -15.39 7.72
C GLU A 151 7.68 -15.27 7.47
N ALA A 152 8.42 -16.37 7.60
CA ALA A 152 9.87 -16.35 7.43
C ALA A 152 10.26 -15.94 6.00
N THR A 153 9.53 -16.45 5.01
CA THR A 153 9.73 -16.09 3.60
C THR A 153 9.40 -14.61 3.35
N ILE A 154 8.30 -14.08 3.91
CA ILE A 154 7.96 -12.66 3.75
C ILE A 154 9.04 -11.77 4.37
N ARG A 155 9.51 -12.09 5.59
CA ARG A 155 10.60 -11.33 6.24
C ARG A 155 11.89 -11.38 5.43
N GLU A 156 12.28 -12.54 4.93
CA GLU A 156 13.47 -12.69 4.09
C GLU A 156 13.40 -11.83 2.81
N LEU A 157 12.23 -11.78 2.17
CA LEU A 157 12.01 -10.95 1.00
C LEU A 157 12.07 -9.45 1.34
N MET A 158 11.54 -9.03 2.48
CA MET A 158 11.62 -7.65 2.96
C MET A 158 13.05 -7.26 3.32
N ASP A 159 13.80 -8.13 4.01
CA ASP A 159 15.20 -7.90 4.39
C ASP A 159 16.12 -7.70 3.17
N LYS A 160 15.79 -8.37 2.06
CA LYS A 160 16.54 -8.29 0.79
C LYS A 160 16.12 -7.14 -0.12
N GLU A 161 15.11 -6.35 0.27
CA GLU A 161 14.50 -5.35 -0.63
C GLU A 161 14.16 -5.98 -1.98
N SER A 162 13.20 -6.91 -1.96
CA SER A 162 12.94 -7.77 -3.11
C SER A 162 12.06 -7.10 -4.15
N TRP A 163 12.51 -7.16 -5.40
CA TRP A 163 11.79 -6.73 -6.59
C TRP A 163 11.14 -7.95 -7.24
N LEU A 164 9.82 -7.97 -7.29
CA LEU A 164 9.02 -9.13 -7.68
C LEU A 164 8.28 -8.85 -8.99
N ASN A 165 8.39 -9.75 -9.95
CA ASN A 165 7.57 -9.75 -11.16
C ASN A 165 6.20 -10.39 -10.91
N ALA A 166 5.31 -10.35 -11.92
CA ALA A 166 3.94 -10.85 -11.79
C ALA A 166 3.85 -12.37 -11.49
N GLU A 167 4.78 -13.17 -11.99
CA GLU A 167 4.80 -14.64 -11.77
C GLU A 167 5.25 -14.95 -10.34
N GLU A 168 6.23 -14.23 -9.83
CA GLU A 168 6.69 -14.32 -8.44
C GLU A 168 5.60 -13.89 -7.46
N CYS A 169 4.97 -12.74 -7.68
CA CYS A 169 3.83 -12.29 -6.86
C CYS A 169 2.70 -13.33 -6.83
N LEU A 170 2.31 -13.87 -7.99
CA LEU A 170 1.27 -14.89 -8.09
C LEU A 170 1.63 -16.17 -7.31
N SER A 171 2.90 -16.61 -7.39
CA SER A 171 3.40 -17.80 -6.67
C SER A 171 3.36 -17.60 -5.15
N LEU A 172 3.69 -16.40 -4.68
CA LEU A 172 3.67 -16.02 -3.27
C LEU A 172 2.25 -15.77 -2.74
N GLY A 173 1.29 -15.45 -3.62
CA GLY A 173 -0.09 -15.11 -3.26
C GLY A 173 -0.34 -13.62 -2.99
N LEU A 174 0.61 -12.79 -3.41
CA LEU A 174 0.52 -11.33 -3.36
C LEU A 174 -0.39 -10.76 -4.45
#